data_6ac9fc5e680e11727820d43abdf581bb
#
_entry.id   6ac9fc5e680e11727820d43abdf581bb
#
_cell.length_a   1.000
_cell.length_b   1.000
_cell.length_c   1.000
_cell.angle_alpha   90.00
_cell.angle_beta   90.00
_cell.angle_gamma   90.00
#
_symmetry.space_group_name_H-M   'P 1'
#
loop_
_entity.id
_entity.type
_entity.pdbx_description
1 polymer ?
#
loop_
_entity_poly.entity_id
_entity_poly.type
_entity_poly.pdbx_seq_one_letter_code
_entity_poly.pdbx_strand_id
1 'polypeptide(L)'
;MNEWSTHEVARLAGTTSRTLRHYDAIGLLSPTRVGANGYRYYDSDALVRLQRILLMRELGLGLPQIADVLARPATVDEALVQHLAWLREE
;
A
#
# COMPACT_ATOMS: atom_id res chain seq x y z
N MET A 1 -8.49 17.70 -5.80
CA MET A 1 -7.70 16.52 -5.44
C MET A 1 -8.59 15.29 -5.49
N ASN A 2 -8.06 14.20 -5.99
CA ASN A 2 -8.84 12.97 -6.11
C ASN A 2 -8.74 12.15 -4.83
N GLU A 3 -9.89 11.71 -4.38
CA GLU A 3 -9.99 10.77 -3.28
C GLU A 3 -10.93 9.64 -3.68
N TRP A 4 -10.69 8.48 -3.13
CA TRP A 4 -11.49 7.29 -3.42
C TRP A 4 -11.94 6.65 -2.10
N SER A 5 -13.17 6.13 -2.10
CA SER A 5 -13.68 5.38 -0.96
C SER A 5 -12.98 4.03 -0.85
N THR A 6 -13.11 3.37 0.30
CA THR A 6 -12.57 2.03 0.51
C THR A 6 -13.01 1.07 -0.60
N HIS A 7 -14.29 1.10 -0.94
CA HIS A 7 -14.85 0.21 -1.97
C HIS A 7 -14.23 0.46 -3.35
N GLU A 8 -14.07 1.74 -3.71
CA GLU A 8 -13.46 2.13 -4.98
C GLU A 8 -12.00 1.70 -5.05
N VAL A 9 -11.25 1.92 -3.97
CA VAL A 9 -9.84 1.55 -3.89
C VAL A 9 -9.68 0.03 -4.01
N ALA A 10 -10.50 -0.72 -3.30
CA ALA A 10 -10.47 -2.18 -3.36
C ALA A 10 -10.66 -2.67 -4.79
N ARG A 11 -11.62 -2.10 -5.51
CA ARG A 11 -11.89 -2.47 -6.89
C ARG A 11 -10.74 -2.08 -7.83
N LEU A 12 -10.22 -0.86 -7.70
CA LEU A 12 -9.14 -0.37 -8.55
C LEU A 12 -7.85 -1.15 -8.36
N ALA A 13 -7.54 -1.53 -7.12
CA ALA A 13 -6.30 -2.22 -6.80
C ALA A 13 -6.40 -3.75 -6.89
N GLY A 14 -7.59 -4.29 -7.12
CA GLY A 14 -7.78 -5.72 -7.20
C GLY A 14 -7.69 -6.42 -5.85
N THR A 15 -8.08 -5.73 -4.78
CA THR A 15 -8.11 -6.28 -3.43
C THR A 15 -9.53 -6.18 -2.84
N THR A 16 -9.69 -6.35 -1.55
CA THR A 16 -10.99 -6.31 -0.88
C THR A 16 -11.05 -5.22 0.18
N SER A 17 -12.26 -4.75 0.48
CA SER A 17 -12.47 -3.79 1.57
C SER A 17 -12.02 -4.38 2.90
N ARG A 18 -12.18 -5.67 3.09
CA ARG A 18 -11.73 -6.36 4.29
C ARG A 18 -10.22 -6.28 4.46
N THR A 19 -9.47 -6.49 3.37
CA THR A 19 -8.01 -6.38 3.38
C THR A 19 -7.59 -4.97 3.73
N LEU A 20 -8.24 -3.96 3.14
CA LEU A 20 -7.92 -2.56 3.42
C LEU A 20 -8.17 -2.21 4.90
N ARG A 21 -9.27 -2.71 5.47
CA ARG A 21 -9.56 -2.50 6.89
C ARG A 21 -8.55 -3.19 7.78
N HIS A 22 -8.08 -4.36 7.39
CA HIS A 22 -7.02 -5.06 8.11
C HIS A 22 -5.72 -4.26 8.10
N TYR A 23 -5.35 -3.72 6.94
CA TYR A 23 -4.14 -2.89 6.82
C TYR A 23 -4.22 -1.63 7.67
N ASP A 24 -5.40 -1.03 7.77
CA ASP A 24 -5.61 0.11 8.65
C ASP A 24 -5.46 -0.30 10.12
N ALA A 25 -6.04 -1.43 10.50
CA ALA A 25 -5.99 -1.92 11.88
C ALA A 25 -4.57 -2.17 12.36
N ILE A 26 -3.69 -2.64 11.49
CA ILE A 26 -2.29 -2.92 11.85
C ILE A 26 -1.34 -1.74 11.55
N GLY A 27 -1.88 -0.61 11.09
CA GLY A 27 -1.10 0.59 10.83
C GLY A 27 -0.27 0.54 9.56
N LEU A 28 -0.55 -0.40 8.65
CA LEU A 28 0.20 -0.54 7.42
C LEU A 28 -0.26 0.45 6.34
N LEU A 29 -1.55 0.66 6.23
CA LEU A 29 -2.15 1.61 5.30
C LEU A 29 -3.37 2.26 5.94
N SER A 30 -3.25 3.52 6.31
CA SER A 30 -4.34 4.27 6.90
C SER A 30 -5.04 5.13 5.85
N PRO A 31 -6.35 5.36 5.99
CA PRO A 31 -7.04 6.30 5.10
C PRO A 31 -6.49 7.71 5.27
N THR A 32 -6.54 8.49 4.20
CA THR A 32 -6.11 9.89 4.23
C THR A 32 -7.02 10.71 5.13
N ARG A 33 -8.32 10.40 5.11
CA ARG A 33 -9.29 11.02 6.02
C ARG A 33 -10.48 10.08 6.24
N VAL A 34 -11.20 10.36 7.30
CA VAL A 34 -12.46 9.68 7.60
C VAL A 34 -13.55 10.74 7.54
N GLY A 35 -14.58 10.52 6.72
CA GLY A 35 -15.70 11.43 6.58
C GLY A 35 -16.61 11.43 7.80
N ALA A 36 -17.50 12.41 7.85
CA ALA A 36 -18.44 12.57 8.96
C ALA A 36 -19.37 11.36 9.15
N ASN A 37 -19.60 10.62 8.07
CA ASN A 37 -20.41 9.39 8.07
C ASN A 37 -19.61 8.14 8.46
N GLY A 38 -18.33 8.28 8.82
CA GLY A 38 -17.46 7.16 9.13
C GLY A 38 -16.82 6.50 7.91
N TYR A 39 -17.07 6.98 6.71
CA TYR A 39 -16.47 6.41 5.50
C TYR A 39 -15.01 6.81 5.41
N ARG A 40 -14.19 5.87 4.96
CA ARG A 40 -12.76 6.06 4.77
C ARG A 40 -12.47 6.47 3.34
N TYR A 41 -11.56 7.44 3.19
CA TYR A 41 -11.16 7.95 1.87
C TYR A 41 -9.64 7.92 1.76
N TYR A 42 -9.17 7.61 0.56
CA TYR A 42 -7.75 7.44 0.24
C TYR A 42 -7.39 8.36 -0.91
N ASP A 43 -6.28 9.06 -0.79
CA ASP A 43 -5.77 9.92 -1.87
C ASP A 43 -4.77 9.18 -2.76
N SER A 44 -4.16 9.91 -3.70
CA SER A 44 -3.18 9.32 -4.64
C SER A 44 -1.98 8.73 -3.92
N ASP A 45 -1.49 9.39 -2.87
CA ASP A 45 -0.33 8.89 -2.12
C ASP A 45 -0.67 7.57 -1.42
N ALA A 46 -1.87 7.47 -0.87
CA ALA A 46 -2.33 6.23 -0.25
C ALA A 46 -2.45 5.10 -1.28
N LEU A 47 -2.92 5.41 -2.49
CA LEU A 47 -2.98 4.42 -3.57
C LEU A 47 -1.60 3.92 -3.97
N VAL A 48 -0.62 4.82 -4.08
CA VAL A 48 0.76 4.44 -4.41
C VAL A 48 1.31 3.52 -3.32
N ARG A 49 1.09 3.87 -2.05
CA ARG A 49 1.52 3.03 -0.93
C ARG A 49 0.87 1.65 -0.98
N LEU A 50 -0.42 1.59 -1.29
CA LEU A 50 -1.14 0.33 -1.42
C LEU A 50 -0.54 -0.54 -2.54
N GLN A 51 -0.25 0.06 -3.69
CA GLN A 51 0.35 -0.67 -4.81
C GLN A 51 1.72 -1.25 -4.42
N ARG A 52 2.51 -0.51 -3.66
CA ARG A 52 3.79 -1.00 -3.16
C ARG A 52 3.60 -2.18 -2.21
N ILE A 53 2.61 -2.10 -1.32
CA ILE A 53 2.29 -3.20 -0.41
C ILE A 53 1.91 -4.46 -1.18
N LEU A 54 1.01 -4.32 -2.15
CA LEU A 54 0.54 -5.46 -2.93
C LEU A 54 1.66 -6.08 -3.76
N LEU A 55 2.53 -5.27 -4.34
CA LEU A 55 3.69 -5.75 -5.08
C LEU A 55 4.63 -6.55 -4.16
N MET A 56 4.93 -6.03 -2.99
CA MET A 56 5.80 -6.73 -2.04
C MET A 56 5.17 -8.03 -1.57
N ARG A 57 3.84 -8.08 -1.41
CA ARG A 57 3.14 -9.32 -1.09
C ARG A 57 3.30 -10.35 -2.21
N GLU A 58 3.20 -9.92 -3.46
CA GLU A 58 3.42 -10.82 -4.61
C GLU A 58 4.84 -11.36 -4.65
N LEU A 59 5.80 -10.59 -4.16
CA LEU A 59 7.20 -11.00 -4.09
C LEU A 59 7.48 -11.92 -2.89
N GLY A 60 6.47 -12.20 -2.07
CA GLY A 60 6.58 -13.13 -0.97
C GLY A 60 6.93 -12.51 0.38
N LEU A 61 6.96 -11.18 0.49
CA LEU A 61 7.22 -10.53 1.78
C LEU A 61 6.01 -10.66 2.71
N GLY A 62 6.26 -10.91 3.98
CA GLY A 62 5.22 -10.88 5.00
C GLY A 62 4.89 -9.45 5.41
N LEU A 63 3.74 -9.25 6.04
CA LEU A 63 3.30 -7.92 6.45
C LEU A 63 4.28 -7.20 7.37
N PRO A 64 4.92 -7.85 8.36
CA PRO A 64 5.92 -7.18 9.19
C PRO A 64 7.13 -6.69 8.39
N GLN A 65 7.56 -7.46 7.39
CA GLN A 65 8.67 -7.08 6.51
C GLN A 65 8.31 -5.87 5.66
N ILE A 66 7.09 -5.85 5.14
CA ILE A 66 6.58 -4.73 4.34
C ILE A 66 6.52 -3.47 5.19
N ALA A 67 5.99 -3.56 6.41
CA ALA A 67 5.93 -2.43 7.33
C ALA A 67 7.33 -1.86 7.59
N ASP A 68 8.30 -2.72 7.76
CA ASP A 68 9.70 -2.34 7.98
C ASP A 68 10.26 -1.58 6.78
N VAL A 69 10.03 -2.09 5.57
CA VAL A 69 10.47 -1.42 4.34
C VAL A 69 9.83 -0.05 4.18
N LEU A 70 8.54 0.05 4.42
CA LEU A 70 7.80 1.31 4.26
C LEU A 70 8.17 2.36 5.30
N ALA A 71 8.71 1.93 6.44
CA ALA A 71 9.15 2.85 7.49
C ALA A 71 10.54 3.43 7.21
N ARG A 72 11.26 2.91 6.21
CA ARG A 72 12.63 3.33 5.91
C ARG A 72 12.65 4.52 4.95
N PRO A 73 13.78 5.26 4.91
CA PRO A 73 13.94 6.38 3.97
C PRO A 73 13.87 5.94 2.51
N ALA A 74 13.60 6.90 1.62
CA ALA A 74 13.44 6.68 0.19
C ALA A 74 14.64 5.98 -0.47
N THR A 75 15.85 6.17 0.06
CA THR A 75 17.05 5.51 -0.47
C THR A 75 16.96 3.99 -0.43
N VAL A 76 16.26 3.44 0.56
CA VAL A 76 16.06 2.00 0.65
C VAL A 76 15.08 1.52 -0.41
N ASP A 77 14.06 2.33 -0.73
CA ASP A 77 13.13 2.04 -1.81
C ASP A 77 13.84 1.98 -3.15
N GLU A 78 14.79 2.90 -3.37
CA GLU A 78 15.60 2.89 -4.59
C GLU A 78 16.43 1.60 -4.69
N ALA A 79 17.02 1.17 -3.60
CA ALA A 79 17.78 -0.07 -3.56
C ALA A 79 16.91 -1.27 -3.89
N LEU A 80 15.67 -1.29 -3.40
CA LEU A 80 14.71 -2.35 -3.69
C LEU A 80 14.37 -2.39 -5.18
N VAL A 81 14.12 -1.24 -5.77
CA VAL A 81 13.83 -1.13 -7.21
C VAL A 81 15.01 -1.61 -8.03
N GLN A 82 16.23 -1.22 -7.66
CA GLN A 82 17.44 -1.68 -8.34
C GLN A 82 17.62 -3.19 -8.24
N HIS A 83 17.32 -3.76 -7.08
CA HIS A 83 17.41 -5.20 -6.89
C HIS A 83 16.41 -5.94 -7.79
N LEU A 84 15.20 -5.43 -7.91
CA LEU A 84 14.19 -6.00 -8.79
C LEU A 84 14.62 -5.92 -10.25
N ALA A 85 15.22 -4.79 -10.66
CA ALA A 85 15.74 -4.63 -12.01
C ALA A 85 16.85 -5.61 -12.29
N TRP A 86 17.76 -5.81 -11.32
CA TRP A 86 18.86 -6.78 -11.44
C TRP A 86 18.31 -8.20 -11.65
N LEU A 87 17.29 -8.60 -10.90
CA LEU A 87 16.67 -9.91 -11.06
C LEU A 87 16.08 -10.10 -12.45
N ARG A 88 15.62 -9.02 -13.05
CA ARG A 88 15.00 -9.04 -14.37
C ARG A 88 16.04 -9.26 -15.48
N GLU A 89 17.25 -8.82 -15.27
CA GLU A 89 18.35 -8.93 -16.25
C GLU A 89 18.95 -10.33 -16.29
N GLU A 90 18.68 -11.11 -15.30
CA GLU A 90 19.15 -12.50 -15.25
C GLU A 90 18.22 -13.44 -16.01
#